data_f64ea948e414b695399a89cd2d662e15
#
_entry.id   f64ea948e414b695399a89cd2d662e15
#
_cell.length_a   1.000
_cell.length_b   1.000
_cell.length_c   1.000
_cell.angle_alpha   90.00
_cell.angle_beta   90.00
_cell.angle_gamma   90.00
#
_symmetry.space_group_name_H-M   'P 1'
#
loop_
_entity.id
_entity.type
_entity.pdbx_description
1 polymer ?
#
loop_
_entity_poly.entity_id
_entity_poly.type
_entity_poly.pdbx_seq_one_letter_code
_entity_poly.pdbx_strand_id
1 'polypeptide(L)'
;DGAFSEAVAPFADYVVAVDSDDAVIDSLYSSMKESGKNILPLVVDITDPAGGRGWGNTERQPFFQRVQPDLVLCLAVIHHLVISESIPPELVAELLRSIDADVILEIPSLDDPMVGLLLEQKMNLKDYRDRYDGARITRALENRFEIRRRVEIGTRSILHLVPRI
;
A
#
# COMPACT_ATOMS: atom_id res chain seq x y z
N ASP A 1 10.18 1.96 9.01
CA ASP A 1 10.58 1.83 10.41
C ASP A 1 9.61 1.00 11.26
N GLY A 2 8.45 0.57 10.70
CA GLY A 2 7.47 -0.28 11.38
C GLY A 2 6.57 0.41 12.41
N ALA A 3 6.65 1.72 12.58
CA ALA A 3 5.88 2.46 13.60
C ALA A 3 4.37 2.23 13.50
N PHE A 4 3.82 2.21 12.29
CA PHE A 4 2.39 1.93 12.09
C PHE A 4 2.03 0.47 12.40
N SER A 5 2.90 -0.48 12.04
CA SER A 5 2.70 -1.90 12.37
C SER A 5 2.68 -2.11 13.89
N GLU A 6 3.58 -1.42 14.61
CA GLU A 6 3.59 -1.45 16.07
C GLU A 6 2.35 -0.79 16.70
N ALA A 7 1.88 0.31 16.11
CA ALA A 7 0.70 1.03 16.62
C ALA A 7 -0.59 0.22 16.47
N VAL A 8 -0.71 -0.61 15.42
CA VAL A 8 -1.93 -1.42 15.19
C VAL A 8 -1.86 -2.81 15.82
N ALA A 9 -0.68 -3.33 16.12
CA ALA A 9 -0.49 -4.66 16.70
C ALA A 9 -1.35 -4.94 17.96
N PRO A 10 -1.58 -3.99 18.88
CA PRO A 10 -2.46 -4.23 20.03
C PRO A 10 -3.95 -4.44 19.68
N PHE A 11 -4.36 -4.08 18.48
CA PHE A 11 -5.75 -4.13 18.00
C PHE A 11 -5.99 -5.23 16.96
N ALA A 12 -4.96 -6.01 16.62
CA ALA A 12 -5.02 -7.07 15.63
C ALA A 12 -4.53 -8.39 16.23
N ASP A 13 -5.12 -9.50 15.80
CA ASP A 13 -4.62 -10.82 16.16
C ASP A 13 -3.24 -11.08 15.54
N TYR A 14 -3.03 -10.54 14.35
CA TYR A 14 -1.78 -10.69 13.61
C TYR A 14 -1.57 -9.55 12.62
N VAL A 15 -0.34 -9.07 12.48
CA VAL A 15 0.05 -8.04 11.53
C VAL A 15 1.10 -8.59 10.56
N VAL A 16 0.85 -8.47 9.26
CA VAL A 16 1.86 -8.71 8.22
C VAL A 16 2.37 -7.36 7.75
N ALA A 17 3.62 -7.05 8.07
CA ALA A 17 4.29 -5.82 7.65
C ALA A 17 5.13 -6.09 6.40
N VAL A 18 4.88 -5.36 5.32
CA VAL A 18 5.58 -5.56 4.05
C VAL A 18 6.27 -4.29 3.59
N ASP A 19 7.47 -4.45 3.08
CA ASP A 19 8.24 -3.41 2.40
C ASP A 19 9.13 -4.08 1.35
N SER A 20 9.51 -3.36 0.30
CA SER A 20 10.49 -3.82 -0.69
C SER A 20 11.94 -3.59 -0.25
N ASP A 21 12.17 -2.79 0.80
CA ASP A 21 13.50 -2.50 1.35
C ASP A 21 13.90 -3.56 2.40
N ASP A 22 14.88 -4.39 2.04
CA ASP A 22 15.45 -5.44 2.90
C ASP A 22 15.95 -4.87 4.24
N ALA A 23 16.60 -3.70 4.23
CA ALA A 23 17.19 -3.13 5.45
C ALA A 23 16.11 -2.65 6.43
N VAL A 24 15.00 -2.10 5.91
CA VAL A 24 13.83 -1.72 6.72
C VAL A 24 13.21 -2.95 7.37
N ILE A 25 13.01 -4.01 6.60
CA ILE A 25 12.43 -5.27 7.08
C ILE A 25 13.36 -5.96 8.09
N ASP A 26 14.66 -6.02 7.84
CA ASP A 26 15.64 -6.60 8.79
C ASP A 26 15.68 -5.86 10.13
N SER A 27 15.62 -4.52 10.09
CA SER A 27 15.51 -3.69 11.28
C SER A 27 14.24 -3.99 12.07
N LEU A 28 13.10 -4.04 11.40
CA LEU A 28 11.81 -4.38 12.02
C LEU A 28 11.83 -5.81 12.60
N TYR A 29 12.33 -6.78 11.83
CA TYR A 29 12.45 -8.17 12.30
C TYR A 29 13.27 -8.28 13.58
N SER A 30 14.41 -7.60 13.63
CA SER A 30 15.29 -7.60 14.81
C SER A 30 14.58 -7.03 16.05
N SER A 31 13.86 -5.91 15.89
CA SER A 31 13.04 -5.32 16.96
C SER A 31 11.90 -6.26 17.41
N MET A 32 11.24 -6.96 16.47
CA MET A 32 10.12 -7.85 16.79
C MET A 32 10.56 -9.12 17.49
N LYS A 33 11.73 -9.66 17.13
CA LYS A 33 12.30 -10.85 17.76
C LYS A 33 12.49 -10.68 19.28
N GLU A 34 12.84 -9.47 19.71
CA GLU A 34 13.04 -9.14 21.13
C GLU A 34 11.72 -8.83 21.85
N SER A 35 10.76 -8.22 21.13
CA SER A 35 9.52 -7.74 21.73
C SER A 35 8.40 -8.80 21.86
N GLY A 36 8.50 -9.91 21.09
CA GLY A 36 7.46 -10.95 21.04
C GLY A 36 6.11 -10.48 20.50
N LYS A 37 6.08 -9.35 19.76
CA LYS A 37 4.84 -8.80 19.17
C LYS A 37 4.35 -9.72 18.04
N ASN A 38 3.03 -9.67 17.78
CA ASN A 38 2.34 -10.43 16.75
C ASN A 38 2.50 -9.82 15.33
N ILE A 39 3.72 -9.41 14.98
CA ILE A 39 4.07 -8.80 13.70
C ILE A 39 5.00 -9.70 12.91
N LEU A 40 4.66 -9.99 11.65
CA LEU A 40 5.51 -10.71 10.69
C LEU A 40 6.05 -9.72 9.64
N PRO A 41 7.31 -9.32 9.72
CA PRO A 41 7.95 -8.53 8.67
C PRO A 41 8.29 -9.42 7.47
N LEU A 42 7.99 -8.96 6.26
CA LEU A 42 8.28 -9.66 5.01
C LEU A 42 8.80 -8.69 3.96
N VAL A 43 9.89 -9.07 3.28
CA VAL A 43 10.33 -8.37 2.08
C VAL A 43 9.40 -8.74 0.92
N VAL A 44 8.61 -7.79 0.45
CA VAL A 44 7.67 -7.99 -0.66
C VAL A 44 7.60 -6.73 -1.50
N ASP A 45 7.92 -6.87 -2.78
CA ASP A 45 7.55 -5.87 -3.77
C ASP A 45 6.09 -6.09 -4.17
N ILE A 46 5.22 -5.13 -3.84
CA ILE A 46 3.79 -5.22 -4.16
C ILE A 46 3.48 -5.03 -5.64
N THR A 47 4.45 -4.59 -6.44
CA THR A 47 4.33 -4.49 -7.91
C THR A 47 4.62 -5.83 -8.60
N ASP A 48 5.40 -6.71 -7.95
CA ASP A 48 5.70 -8.08 -8.40
C ASP A 48 5.64 -9.08 -7.21
N PRO A 49 4.47 -9.25 -6.59
CA PRO A 49 4.30 -10.14 -5.46
C PRO A 49 4.47 -11.60 -5.90
N ALA A 50 4.99 -12.43 -4.99
CA ALA A 50 5.22 -13.84 -5.28
C ALA A 50 3.92 -14.54 -5.77
N GLY A 51 3.97 -15.03 -7.00
CA GLY A 51 2.91 -15.85 -7.61
C GLY A 51 2.81 -17.26 -7.02
N GLY A 52 1.94 -18.09 -7.59
CA GLY A 52 1.88 -19.52 -7.25
C GLY A 52 3.19 -20.23 -7.60
N ARG A 53 3.59 -21.23 -6.82
CA ARG A 53 4.83 -21.98 -7.00
C ARG A 53 4.62 -23.48 -6.86
N GLY A 54 5.68 -24.25 -7.20
CA GLY A 54 5.68 -25.71 -7.20
C GLY A 54 5.08 -26.29 -8.46
N TRP A 55 4.80 -27.60 -8.46
CA TRP A 55 4.29 -28.30 -9.61
C TRP A 55 2.95 -27.71 -10.09
N GLY A 56 2.91 -27.25 -11.35
CA GLY A 56 1.74 -26.59 -11.91
C GLY A 56 1.32 -25.29 -11.21
N ASN A 57 2.21 -24.64 -10.45
CA ASN A 57 1.95 -23.44 -9.64
C ASN A 57 0.88 -23.62 -8.55
N THR A 58 0.63 -24.86 -8.10
CA THR A 58 -0.46 -25.19 -7.18
C THR A 58 -0.01 -25.54 -5.76
N GLU A 59 1.29 -25.83 -5.54
CA GLU A 59 1.80 -26.26 -4.23
C GLU A 59 1.89 -25.10 -3.23
N ARG A 60 2.11 -23.88 -3.72
CA ARG A 60 2.15 -22.67 -2.91
C ARG A 60 1.26 -21.60 -3.55
N GLN A 61 0.26 -21.15 -2.84
CA GLN A 61 -0.63 -20.10 -3.29
C GLN A 61 0.10 -18.75 -3.48
N PRO A 62 -0.37 -17.86 -4.39
CA PRO A 62 0.09 -16.50 -4.52
C PRO A 62 0.04 -15.73 -3.20
N PHE A 63 0.90 -14.71 -3.05
CA PHE A 63 1.05 -13.94 -1.82
C PHE A 63 -0.29 -13.42 -1.28
N PHE A 64 -1.07 -12.69 -2.07
CA PHE A 64 -2.33 -12.11 -1.62
C PHE A 64 -3.41 -13.15 -1.26
N GLN A 65 -3.38 -14.34 -1.84
CA GLN A 65 -4.29 -15.43 -1.46
C GLN A 65 -3.91 -16.08 -0.13
N ARG A 66 -2.65 -15.94 0.32
CA ARG A 66 -2.18 -16.48 1.60
C ARG A 66 -2.41 -15.53 2.75
N VAL A 67 -2.31 -14.23 2.53
CA VAL A 67 -2.39 -13.24 3.61
C VAL A 67 -3.83 -13.02 4.07
N GLN A 68 -4.79 -12.87 3.16
CA GLN A 68 -6.23 -12.67 3.42
C GLN A 68 -6.50 -11.71 4.61
N PRO A 69 -6.11 -10.43 4.53
CA PRO A 69 -6.28 -9.50 5.63
C PRO A 69 -7.74 -9.03 5.74
N ASP A 70 -8.18 -8.65 6.95
CA ASP A 70 -9.45 -7.91 7.16
C ASP A 70 -9.27 -6.42 6.89
N LEU A 71 -8.05 -5.91 7.08
CA LEU A 71 -7.69 -4.50 6.90
C LEU A 71 -6.31 -4.37 6.26
N VAL A 72 -6.21 -3.51 5.28
CA VAL A 72 -4.94 -3.11 4.65
C VAL A 72 -4.60 -1.66 5.04
N LEU A 73 -3.40 -1.44 5.55
CA LEU A 73 -2.84 -0.10 5.72
C LEU A 73 -1.89 0.19 4.55
N CYS A 74 -2.33 1.05 3.64
CA CYS A 74 -1.55 1.51 2.48
C CYS A 74 -1.11 2.95 2.69
N LEU A 75 -0.08 3.12 3.53
CA LEU A 75 0.42 4.43 3.98
C LEU A 75 1.74 4.74 3.30
N ALA A 76 1.88 5.95 2.77
CA ALA A 76 3.06 6.42 2.04
C ALA A 76 3.47 5.54 0.82
N VAL A 77 2.53 4.88 0.16
CA VAL A 77 2.80 3.91 -0.93
C VAL A 77 2.29 4.40 -2.29
N ILE A 78 1.08 4.96 -2.36
CA ILE A 78 0.41 5.23 -3.65
C ILE A 78 1.20 6.16 -4.58
N HIS A 79 1.92 7.14 -4.05
CA HIS A 79 2.73 8.05 -4.86
C HIS A 79 3.96 7.34 -5.45
N HIS A 80 4.53 6.35 -4.78
CA HIS A 80 5.55 5.49 -5.38
C HIS A 80 4.99 4.64 -6.51
N LEU A 81 3.83 4.00 -6.32
CA LEU A 81 3.20 3.18 -7.36
C LEU A 81 2.88 4.00 -8.61
N VAL A 82 2.27 5.18 -8.44
CA VAL A 82 1.81 5.99 -9.57
C VAL A 82 2.94 6.77 -10.23
N ILE A 83 3.89 7.32 -9.45
CA ILE A 83 4.96 8.15 -9.98
C ILE A 83 6.20 7.32 -10.27
N SER A 84 6.74 6.57 -9.29
CA SER A 84 8.00 5.82 -9.47
C SER A 84 7.80 4.67 -10.44
N GLU A 85 6.82 3.82 -10.20
CA GLU A 85 6.52 2.62 -10.99
C GLU A 85 5.63 2.91 -12.20
N SER A 86 5.10 4.14 -12.34
CA SER A 86 4.26 4.54 -13.47
C SER A 86 2.96 3.72 -13.61
N ILE A 87 2.46 3.15 -12.53
CA ILE A 87 1.24 2.34 -12.52
C ILE A 87 0.02 3.27 -12.56
N PRO A 88 -0.92 3.11 -13.49
CA PRO A 88 -2.16 3.88 -13.52
C PRO A 88 -2.97 3.73 -12.22
N PRO A 89 -3.58 4.81 -11.68
CA PRO A 89 -4.41 4.72 -10.46
C PRO A 89 -5.52 3.68 -10.54
N GLU A 90 -6.05 3.43 -11.73
CA GLU A 90 -7.08 2.44 -11.99
C GLU A 90 -6.60 1.01 -11.68
N LEU A 91 -5.34 0.69 -12.04
CA LEU A 91 -4.73 -0.62 -11.74
C LEU A 91 -4.38 -0.75 -10.25
N VAL A 92 -3.98 0.35 -9.60
CA VAL A 92 -3.78 0.34 -8.12
C VAL A 92 -5.10 0.05 -7.42
N ALA A 93 -6.20 0.70 -7.85
CA ALA A 93 -7.53 0.45 -7.29
C ALA A 93 -8.00 -1.00 -7.54
N GLU A 94 -7.69 -1.58 -8.69
CA GLU A 94 -7.97 -3.00 -9.01
C GLU A 94 -7.19 -3.95 -8.11
N LEU A 95 -5.90 -3.71 -7.92
CA LEU A 95 -5.06 -4.50 -7.02
C LEU A 95 -5.63 -4.48 -5.58
N LEU A 96 -5.87 -3.29 -5.04
CA LEU A 96 -6.43 -3.14 -3.70
C LEU A 96 -7.80 -3.84 -3.57
N ARG A 97 -8.67 -3.71 -4.60
CA ARG A 97 -9.99 -4.38 -4.62
C ARG A 97 -9.86 -5.91 -4.64
N SER A 98 -8.83 -6.45 -5.32
CA SER A 98 -8.60 -7.90 -5.41
C SER A 98 -8.22 -8.55 -4.07
N ILE A 99 -7.78 -7.77 -3.10
CA ILE A 99 -7.46 -8.24 -1.74
C ILE A 99 -8.75 -8.51 -0.94
N ASP A 100 -9.85 -7.85 -1.29
CA ASP A 100 -11.19 -7.99 -0.70
C ASP A 100 -11.25 -7.65 0.81
N ALA A 101 -10.54 -6.61 1.21
CA ALA A 101 -10.45 -6.11 2.58
C ALA A 101 -10.75 -4.61 2.65
N ASP A 102 -11.09 -4.10 3.82
CA ASP A 102 -11.10 -2.66 4.08
C ASP A 102 -9.69 -2.09 3.90
N VAL A 103 -9.59 -0.85 3.39
CA VAL A 103 -8.29 -0.22 3.15
C VAL A 103 -8.24 1.16 3.81
N ILE A 104 -7.20 1.41 4.58
CA ILE A 104 -6.81 2.76 4.99
C ILE A 104 -5.73 3.22 4.03
N LEU A 105 -6.07 4.14 3.14
CA LEU A 105 -5.18 4.64 2.10
C LEU A 105 -4.76 6.08 2.38
N GLU A 106 -3.45 6.33 2.34
CA GLU A 106 -2.88 7.68 2.38
C GLU A 106 -2.58 8.17 0.96
N ILE A 107 -3.09 9.36 0.64
CA ILE A 107 -2.85 10.04 -0.64
C ILE A 107 -2.19 11.39 -0.35
N PRO A 108 -0.86 11.53 -0.52
CA PRO A 108 -0.19 12.82 -0.51
C PRO A 108 -0.64 13.68 -1.69
N SER A 109 -0.82 14.99 -1.49
CA SER A 109 -1.16 15.93 -2.58
C SER A 109 0.07 16.24 -3.44
N LEU A 110 -0.16 16.96 -4.56
CA LEU A 110 0.93 17.46 -5.40
C LEU A 110 1.85 18.47 -4.69
N ASP A 111 1.37 19.08 -3.59
CA ASP A 111 2.14 20.01 -2.76
C ASP A 111 2.95 19.31 -1.66
N ASP A 112 2.83 17.97 -1.54
CA ASP A 112 3.62 17.20 -0.59
C ASP A 112 5.10 17.17 -1.03
N PRO A 113 6.06 17.48 -0.14
CA PRO A 113 7.49 17.50 -0.50
C PRO A 113 8.01 16.19 -1.10
N MET A 114 7.50 15.04 -0.63
CA MET A 114 7.92 13.74 -1.16
C MET A 114 7.42 13.52 -2.58
N VAL A 115 6.19 13.96 -2.88
CA VAL A 115 5.65 13.94 -4.26
C VAL A 115 6.48 14.85 -5.16
N GLY A 116 6.85 16.04 -4.68
CA GLY A 116 7.72 16.97 -5.40
C GLY A 116 9.05 16.32 -5.79
N LEU A 117 9.74 15.69 -4.84
CA LEU A 117 11.02 14.99 -5.07
C LEU A 117 10.91 13.86 -6.11
N LEU A 118 9.84 13.07 -6.06
CA LEU A 118 9.63 12.00 -7.04
C LEU A 118 9.36 12.54 -8.44
N LEU A 119 8.61 13.64 -8.54
CA LEU A 119 8.28 14.27 -9.81
C LEU A 119 9.53 14.90 -10.48
N GLU A 120 10.43 15.50 -9.69
CA GLU A 120 11.68 16.10 -10.20
C GLU A 120 12.57 15.08 -10.92
N GLN A 121 12.48 13.79 -10.59
CA GLN A 121 13.23 12.72 -11.22
C GLN A 121 12.64 12.26 -12.56
N LYS A 122 11.47 12.78 -12.98
CA LYS A 122 10.76 12.35 -14.19
C LYS A 122 10.97 13.33 -15.36
N MET A 123 11.27 12.81 -16.53
CA MET A 123 11.53 13.61 -17.74
C MET A 123 10.29 14.33 -18.29
N ASN A 124 9.07 13.77 -18.07
CA ASN A 124 7.79 14.33 -18.56
C ASN A 124 6.90 14.75 -17.39
N LEU A 125 7.31 15.78 -16.68
CA LEU A 125 6.66 16.27 -15.45
C LEU A 125 5.14 16.47 -15.58
N LYS A 126 4.68 16.99 -16.73
CA LYS A 126 3.26 17.26 -16.97
C LYS A 126 2.45 15.96 -16.98
N ASP A 127 2.91 14.95 -17.70
CA ASP A 127 2.19 13.66 -17.82
C ASP A 127 2.06 12.96 -16.47
N TYR A 128 3.11 13.06 -15.63
CA TYR A 128 3.08 12.47 -14.28
C TYR A 128 2.19 13.26 -13.31
N ARG A 129 2.15 14.59 -13.41
CA ARG A 129 1.21 15.42 -12.65
C ARG A 129 -0.24 15.12 -13.01
N ASP A 130 -0.53 14.95 -14.31
CA ASP A 130 -1.87 14.62 -14.79
C ASP A 130 -2.29 13.18 -14.38
N ARG A 131 -1.31 12.27 -14.24
CA ARG A 131 -1.56 10.90 -13.73
C ARG A 131 -1.74 10.88 -12.21
N TYR A 132 -0.89 11.61 -11.49
CA TYR A 132 -0.95 11.73 -10.04
C TYR A 132 -1.83 12.94 -9.63
N ASP A 133 -3.03 13.03 -10.20
CA ASP A 133 -4.04 13.97 -9.76
C ASP A 133 -4.94 13.32 -8.70
N GLY A 134 -5.10 14.00 -7.55
CA GLY A 134 -5.92 13.51 -6.45
C GLY A 134 -7.38 13.22 -6.84
N ALA A 135 -7.95 14.03 -7.76
CA ALA A 135 -9.29 13.80 -8.28
C ALA A 135 -9.36 12.53 -9.15
N ARG A 136 -8.32 12.25 -9.95
CA ARG A 136 -8.23 11.04 -10.76
C ARG A 136 -8.07 9.80 -9.87
N ILE A 137 -7.17 9.86 -8.88
CA ILE A 137 -6.96 8.78 -7.91
C ILE A 137 -8.27 8.49 -7.18
N THR A 138 -8.92 9.53 -6.65
CA THR A 138 -10.20 9.37 -5.93
C THR A 138 -11.27 8.72 -6.81
N ARG A 139 -11.41 9.16 -8.07
CA ARG A 139 -12.38 8.57 -9.02
C ARG A 139 -12.08 7.10 -9.31
N ALA A 140 -10.82 6.73 -9.48
CA ALA A 140 -10.41 5.34 -9.68
C ALA A 140 -10.81 4.46 -8.49
N LEU A 141 -10.63 4.98 -7.26
CA LEU A 141 -11.02 4.30 -6.03
C LEU A 141 -12.55 4.20 -5.89
N GLU A 142 -13.30 5.27 -6.15
CA GLU A 142 -14.77 5.30 -6.07
C GLU A 142 -15.45 4.29 -7.00
N ASN A 143 -14.81 3.93 -8.10
CA ASN A 143 -15.32 2.88 -8.99
C ASN A 143 -15.27 1.47 -8.38
N ARG A 144 -14.45 1.24 -7.34
CA ARG A 144 -14.18 -0.06 -6.73
C ARG A 144 -14.55 -0.11 -5.24
N PHE A 145 -14.57 1.05 -4.58
CA PHE A 145 -14.78 1.18 -3.14
C PHE A 145 -15.85 2.22 -2.80
N GLU A 146 -16.47 2.06 -1.66
CA GLU A 146 -17.16 3.13 -0.96
C GLU A 146 -16.14 3.87 -0.08
N ILE A 147 -16.03 5.20 -0.23
CA ILE A 147 -15.23 6.03 0.67
C ILE A 147 -16.09 6.31 1.91
N ARG A 148 -15.87 5.54 2.96
CA ARG A 148 -16.65 5.66 4.22
C ARG A 148 -16.21 6.84 5.06
N ARG A 149 -14.93 7.18 5.04
CA ARG A 149 -14.36 8.31 5.78
C ARG A 149 -13.20 8.92 5.04
N ARG A 150 -13.08 10.24 5.13
CA ARG A 150 -11.93 11.02 4.64
C ARG A 150 -11.47 11.97 5.73
N VAL A 151 -10.17 12.05 5.96
CA VAL A 151 -9.51 12.96 6.90
C VAL A 151 -8.34 13.63 6.20
N GLU A 152 -8.24 14.95 6.31
CA GLU A 152 -7.11 15.71 5.77
C GLU A 152 -6.09 15.97 6.89
N ILE A 153 -4.83 15.70 6.63
CA ILE A 153 -3.70 15.89 7.56
C ILE A 153 -2.58 16.60 6.79
N GLY A 154 -2.51 17.93 6.93
CA GLY A 154 -1.56 18.74 6.17
C GLY A 154 -1.74 18.58 4.67
N THR A 155 -0.71 18.08 3.98
CA THR A 155 -0.73 17.84 2.53
C THR A 155 -1.25 16.44 2.16
N ARG A 156 -1.85 15.69 3.08
CA ARG A 156 -2.23 14.30 2.90
C ARG A 156 -3.69 14.05 3.22
N SER A 157 -4.35 13.28 2.37
CA SER A 157 -5.70 12.74 2.60
C SER A 157 -5.59 11.28 3.08
N ILE A 158 -6.27 10.95 4.17
CA ILE A 158 -6.42 9.56 4.64
C ILE A 158 -7.85 9.11 4.34
N LEU A 159 -8.00 8.05 3.58
CA LEU A 159 -9.28 7.48 3.17
C LEU A 159 -9.51 6.12 3.84
N HIS A 160 -10.70 5.92 4.40
CA HIS A 160 -11.21 4.59 4.71
C HIS A 160 -12.07 4.10 3.56
N LEU A 161 -11.61 3.06 2.89
CA LEU A 161 -12.21 2.47 1.71
C LEU A 161 -12.81 1.11 2.09
N VAL A 162 -14.05 0.88 1.68
CA VAL A 162 -14.75 -0.40 1.85
C VAL A 162 -15.05 -0.97 0.48
N PRO A 163 -14.72 -2.24 0.20
CA PRO A 163 -14.97 -2.87 -1.09
C PRO A 163 -16.45 -2.77 -1.51
N ARG A 164 -16.73 -2.36 -2.76
CA ARG A 164 -18.09 -2.47 -3.30
C ARG A 164 -18.40 -3.92 -3.66
N ILE A 165 -19.60 -4.35 -3.33
CA ILE A 165 -20.15 -5.67 -3.69
C ILE A 165 -20.48 -5.72 -5.17
#